data_8e6a3fd8f07b494fc63299f31bc9eb5e
#
_entry.id   8e6a3fd8f07b494fc63299f31bc9eb5e
#
_cell.length_a   1.000
_cell.length_b   1.000
_cell.length_c   1.000
_cell.angle_alpha   90.00
_cell.angle_beta   90.00
_cell.angle_gamma   90.00
#
_symmetry.space_group_name_H-M   'P 1'
#
loop_
_entity.id
_entity.type
_entity.pdbx_description
1 polymer ?
#
loop_
_entity_poly.entity_id
_entity_poly.type
_entity_poly.pdbx_seq_one_letter_code
_entity_poly.pdbx_strand_id
1 'polypeptide(L)'
;DQHRFEEAGKLWKQAAKPYSEHWNNVMNELISLDFTISPTLNIYEASRDLHRARRAEWHDDYTLPSLWGFYAPSRISHGSYWHYWGTEQEIAWKENYRLWMTFLNEFKNRGGRVTTGSDSGFIYQLYGFAFVRELELLREAGFHPLEIIQSATLNGAEVLGIDHLTGSIELGKLADLIIVDENPLENLKVLYGTGAIKLDKNNNVTRVGGVK
;
A
#
# COMPACT_ATOMS: atom_id res chain seq x y z
N ASP A 1 -4.23 8.41 21.19
CA ASP A 1 -4.36 7.84 19.83
C ASP A 1 -5.44 6.76 19.71
N GLN A 2 -5.65 5.93 20.73
CA GLN A 2 -6.66 4.86 20.72
C GLN A 2 -8.03 5.36 20.23
N HIS A 3 -8.58 6.37 20.88
CA HIS A 3 -9.87 6.94 20.52
C HIS A 3 -9.84 7.67 19.16
N ARG A 4 -8.72 8.32 18.83
CA ARG A 4 -8.61 9.03 17.55
C ARG A 4 -8.83 8.12 16.36
N PHE A 5 -8.20 6.96 16.33
CA PHE A 5 -8.34 6.00 15.23
C PHE A 5 -9.68 5.26 15.26
N GLU A 6 -10.25 5.03 16.43
CA GLU A 6 -11.61 4.51 16.55
C GLU A 6 -12.63 5.50 15.96
N GLU A 7 -12.55 6.77 16.36
CA GLU A 7 -13.45 7.82 15.87
C GLU A 7 -13.22 8.12 14.38
N ALA A 8 -11.97 8.06 13.90
CA ALA A 8 -11.68 8.18 12.47
C ALA A 8 -12.43 7.13 11.64
N GLY A 9 -12.50 5.88 12.11
CA GLY A 9 -13.28 4.84 11.46
C GLY A 9 -14.76 5.21 11.31
N LYS A 10 -15.34 5.80 12.34
CA LYS A 10 -16.75 6.26 12.33
C LYS A 10 -16.94 7.49 11.45
N LEU A 11 -15.96 8.41 11.45
CA LEU A 11 -16.05 9.67 10.69
C LEU A 11 -16.16 9.43 9.17
N TRP A 12 -15.46 8.45 8.65
CA TRP A 12 -15.50 8.12 7.23
C TRP A 12 -16.87 7.68 6.73
N LYS A 13 -17.79 7.28 7.62
CA LYS A 13 -19.21 7.05 7.26
C LYS A 13 -19.94 8.32 6.80
N GLN A 14 -19.38 9.50 7.11
CA GLN A 14 -19.90 10.79 6.70
C GLN A 14 -19.27 11.30 5.39
N ALA A 15 -18.32 10.58 4.82
CA ALA A 15 -17.70 10.93 3.55
C ALA A 15 -18.73 10.94 2.41
N ALA A 16 -18.44 11.73 1.38
CA ALA A 16 -19.25 11.77 0.18
C ALA A 16 -19.39 10.37 -0.42
N LYS A 17 -20.61 10.01 -0.79
CA LYS A 17 -20.86 8.72 -1.45
C LYS A 17 -20.15 8.70 -2.81
N PRO A 18 -19.55 7.56 -3.21
CA PRO A 18 -19.01 7.41 -4.54
C PRO A 18 -19.97 7.87 -5.63
N TYR A 19 -19.43 8.59 -6.61
CA TYR A 19 -20.16 9.13 -7.76
C TYR A 19 -21.23 10.19 -7.47
N SER A 20 -21.37 10.66 -6.22
CA SER A 20 -22.20 11.81 -5.90
C SER A 20 -21.64 13.10 -6.52
N GLU A 21 -22.47 14.16 -6.58
CA GLU A 21 -22.02 15.46 -7.09
C GLU A 21 -20.79 15.97 -6.33
N HIS A 22 -20.83 15.93 -5.00
CA HIS A 22 -19.71 16.39 -4.18
C HIS A 22 -18.44 15.55 -4.44
N TRP A 23 -18.55 14.23 -4.53
CA TRP A 23 -17.46 13.34 -4.92
C TRP A 23 -16.82 13.75 -6.26
N ASN A 24 -17.66 13.97 -7.27
CA ASN A 24 -17.20 14.36 -8.59
C ASN A 24 -16.54 15.74 -8.59
N ASN A 25 -17.08 16.70 -7.86
CA ASN A 25 -16.54 18.05 -7.76
C ASN A 25 -15.13 18.02 -7.14
N VAL A 26 -14.94 17.33 -6.00
CA VAL A 26 -13.64 17.18 -5.36
C VAL A 26 -12.64 16.50 -6.30
N MET A 27 -13.05 15.44 -6.99
CA MET A 27 -12.18 14.71 -7.91
C MET A 27 -11.75 15.58 -9.10
N ASN A 28 -12.68 16.29 -9.70
CA ASN A 28 -12.40 17.20 -10.82
C ASN A 28 -11.48 18.36 -10.39
N GLU A 29 -11.67 18.89 -9.19
CA GLU A 29 -10.81 19.93 -8.62
C GLU A 29 -9.38 19.42 -8.45
N LEU A 30 -9.19 18.27 -7.83
CA LEU A 30 -7.86 17.67 -7.64
C LEU A 30 -7.15 17.41 -8.97
N ILE A 31 -7.86 16.91 -9.98
CA ILE A 31 -7.31 16.69 -11.32
C ILE A 31 -6.94 18.02 -11.99
N SER A 32 -7.80 19.03 -11.87
CA SER A 32 -7.53 20.37 -12.48
C SER A 32 -6.32 21.07 -11.87
N LEU A 33 -5.99 20.74 -10.63
CA LEU A 33 -4.81 21.24 -9.90
C LEU A 33 -3.53 20.43 -10.18
N ASP A 34 -3.57 19.43 -11.06
CA ASP A 34 -2.49 18.43 -11.26
C ASP A 34 -2.04 17.80 -9.94
N PHE A 35 -2.99 17.56 -9.03
CA PHE A 35 -2.70 17.02 -7.71
C PHE A 35 -2.21 15.58 -7.80
N THR A 36 -1.18 15.24 -7.03
CA THR A 36 -0.68 13.87 -6.94
C THR A 36 -1.04 13.26 -5.60
N ILE A 37 -1.54 12.03 -5.62
CA ILE A 37 -1.88 11.28 -4.41
C ILE A 37 -0.81 10.21 -4.16
N SER A 38 -0.21 10.22 -2.95
CA SER A 38 0.59 9.12 -2.40
C SER A 38 -0.20 8.47 -1.28
N PRO A 39 -0.94 7.39 -1.54
CA PRO A 39 -2.02 6.95 -0.64
C PRO A 39 -1.54 6.27 0.63
N THR A 40 -0.38 5.61 0.62
CA THR A 40 0.14 4.82 1.74
C THR A 40 -0.91 3.91 2.39
N LEU A 41 -1.63 3.14 1.56
CA LEU A 41 -2.72 2.25 2.02
C LEU A 41 -2.24 1.24 3.06
N ASN A 42 -1.02 0.76 2.91
CA ASN A 42 -0.44 -0.27 3.78
C ASN A 42 -0.36 0.16 5.24
N ILE A 43 -0.12 1.45 5.56
CA ILE A 43 0.06 1.88 6.94
C ILE A 43 -1.16 1.61 7.83
N TYR A 44 -2.36 1.72 7.26
CA TYR A 44 -3.61 1.46 7.98
C TYR A 44 -4.20 0.08 7.71
N GLU A 45 -3.48 -0.80 7.01
CA GLU A 45 -3.98 -2.15 6.71
C GLU A 45 -4.31 -2.94 7.98
N ALA A 46 -3.49 -2.81 9.03
CA ALA A 46 -3.75 -3.44 10.31
C ALA A 46 -5.08 -3.00 10.96
N SER A 47 -5.58 -1.82 10.63
CA SER A 47 -6.86 -1.31 11.13
C SER A 47 -8.04 -2.08 10.56
N ARG A 48 -7.95 -2.57 9.33
CA ARG A 48 -8.98 -3.40 8.70
C ARG A 48 -8.76 -4.91 8.88
N ASP A 49 -7.51 -5.32 9.07
CA ASP A 49 -7.12 -6.74 9.21
C ASP A 49 -5.84 -6.87 10.04
N LEU A 50 -6.00 -6.73 11.35
CA LEU A 50 -4.90 -6.86 12.31
C LEU A 50 -4.25 -8.25 12.25
N HIS A 51 -5.04 -9.28 12.02
CA HIS A 51 -4.55 -10.65 11.99
C HIS A 51 -3.57 -10.87 10.84
N ARG A 52 -3.91 -10.38 9.65
CA ARG A 52 -3.05 -10.45 8.48
C ARG A 52 -1.74 -9.67 8.70
N ALA A 53 -1.84 -8.42 9.18
CA ALA A 53 -0.67 -7.58 9.40
C ALA A 53 0.32 -8.23 10.38
N ARG A 54 -0.18 -8.81 11.47
CA ARG A 54 0.65 -9.49 12.47
C ARG A 54 1.24 -10.82 12.02
N ARG A 55 0.65 -11.47 11.03
CA ARG A 55 1.08 -12.79 10.54
C ARG A 55 1.79 -12.74 9.19
N ALA A 56 2.22 -11.56 8.78
CA ALA A 56 3.04 -11.45 7.60
C ALA A 56 4.35 -12.23 7.79
N GLU A 57 4.67 -13.06 6.80
CA GLU A 57 5.77 -14.06 6.88
C GLU A 57 7.15 -13.49 7.19
N TRP A 58 7.37 -12.20 6.89
CA TRP A 58 8.65 -11.53 7.14
C TRP A 58 8.88 -11.15 8.61
N HIS A 59 7.84 -11.21 9.45
CA HIS A 59 8.02 -10.79 10.85
C HIS A 59 8.90 -11.73 11.65
N ASP A 60 8.86 -13.01 11.37
CA ASP A 60 9.65 -14.02 12.10
C ASP A 60 11.16 -13.83 11.87
N ASP A 61 11.56 -13.43 10.66
CA ASP A 61 12.98 -13.36 10.27
C ASP A 61 13.54 -11.94 10.26
N TYR A 62 12.72 -10.91 10.04
CA TYR A 62 13.20 -9.55 9.73
C TYR A 62 12.76 -8.47 10.71
N THR A 63 11.79 -8.74 11.57
CA THR A 63 11.34 -7.73 12.55
C THR A 63 12.15 -7.81 13.83
N LEU A 64 12.84 -6.73 14.17
CA LEU A 64 13.58 -6.64 15.43
C LEU A 64 12.66 -6.86 16.64
N PRO A 65 13.11 -7.60 17.66
CA PRO A 65 12.30 -7.84 18.86
C PRO A 65 11.80 -6.55 19.56
N SER A 66 12.59 -5.49 19.54
CA SER A 66 12.19 -4.18 20.08
C SER A 66 11.06 -3.54 19.29
N LEU A 67 11.11 -3.63 17.96
CA LEU A 67 10.06 -3.15 17.08
C LEU A 67 8.78 -3.97 17.22
N TRP A 68 8.93 -5.30 17.34
CA TRP A 68 7.81 -6.19 17.61
C TRP A 68 7.12 -5.86 18.95
N GLY A 69 7.91 -5.60 19.99
CA GLY A 69 7.40 -5.13 21.28
C GLY A 69 6.68 -3.78 21.18
N PHE A 70 7.18 -2.87 20.35
CA PHE A 70 6.51 -1.58 20.08
C PHE A 70 5.14 -1.75 19.41
N TYR A 71 4.98 -2.75 18.55
CA TYR A 71 3.71 -3.08 17.91
C TYR A 71 2.73 -3.81 18.83
N ALA A 72 3.16 -4.34 19.98
CA ALA A 72 2.28 -5.06 20.89
C ALA A 72 1.16 -4.16 21.42
N PRO A 73 -0.11 -4.62 21.45
CA PRO A 73 -1.23 -3.84 21.96
C PRO A 73 -0.98 -3.33 23.37
N SER A 74 -1.07 -2.03 23.57
CA SER A 74 -0.82 -1.34 24.82
C SER A 74 -1.70 -0.08 24.91
N ARG A 75 -2.07 0.31 26.13
CA ARG A 75 -2.88 1.51 26.35
C ARG A 75 -2.15 2.81 26.02
N ILE A 76 -0.83 2.80 26.04
CA ILE A 76 0.03 3.99 25.94
C ILE A 76 0.92 3.98 24.70
N SER A 77 1.07 2.85 24.01
CA SER A 77 1.93 2.75 22.84
C SER A 77 1.26 3.34 21.61
N HIS A 78 1.99 4.19 20.89
CA HIS A 78 1.57 4.73 19.61
C HIS A 78 1.52 3.66 18.51
N GLY A 79 2.34 2.62 18.60
CA GLY A 79 2.41 1.51 17.65
C GLY A 79 1.29 0.47 17.78
N SER A 80 0.33 0.68 18.71
CA SER A 80 -0.67 -0.35 19.03
C SER A 80 -1.99 0.23 19.52
N TYR A 81 -2.68 0.98 18.70
CA TYR A 81 -3.97 1.60 19.06
C TYR A 81 -5.17 0.65 19.00
N TRP A 82 -4.95 -0.66 18.81
CA TRP A 82 -6.01 -1.68 18.79
C TRP A 82 -6.38 -2.27 20.15
N HIS A 83 -5.88 -1.71 21.24
CA HIS A 83 -6.06 -2.31 22.57
C HIS A 83 -7.53 -2.55 22.97
N TYR A 84 -8.42 -1.67 22.51
CA TYR A 84 -9.86 -1.76 22.77
C TYR A 84 -10.69 -2.16 21.55
N TRP A 85 -10.05 -2.54 20.46
CA TRP A 85 -10.75 -2.80 19.22
C TRP A 85 -11.40 -4.18 19.21
N GLY A 86 -12.58 -4.23 18.60
CA GLY A 86 -13.35 -5.42 18.31
C GLY A 86 -13.89 -5.38 16.88
N THR A 87 -14.90 -6.19 16.64
CA THR A 87 -15.49 -6.37 15.30
C THR A 87 -15.98 -5.07 14.68
N GLU A 88 -16.60 -4.18 15.46
CA GLU A 88 -17.18 -2.95 14.95
C GLU A 88 -16.12 -1.98 14.38
N GLN A 89 -14.97 -1.88 15.03
CA GLN A 89 -13.87 -1.05 14.57
C GLN A 89 -13.28 -1.63 13.27
N GLU A 90 -13.09 -2.93 13.20
CA GLU A 90 -12.60 -3.57 11.97
C GLU A 90 -13.58 -3.41 10.79
N ILE A 91 -14.90 -3.55 11.04
CA ILE A 91 -15.92 -3.32 10.01
C ILE A 91 -15.85 -1.90 9.49
N ALA A 92 -15.79 -0.90 10.39
CA ALA A 92 -15.71 0.49 9.99
C ALA A 92 -14.47 0.76 9.13
N TRP A 93 -13.31 0.21 9.50
CA TRP A 93 -12.08 0.35 8.73
C TRP A 93 -12.08 -0.41 7.39
N LYS A 94 -12.73 -1.55 7.30
CA LYS A 94 -12.96 -2.24 6.02
C LYS A 94 -13.83 -1.43 5.06
N GLU A 95 -14.86 -0.76 5.58
CA GLU A 95 -15.68 0.17 4.79
C GLU A 95 -14.89 1.38 4.32
N ASN A 96 -14.04 1.96 5.19
CA ASN A 96 -13.16 3.07 4.82
C ASN A 96 -12.21 2.68 3.68
N TYR A 97 -11.60 1.51 3.77
CA TYR A 97 -10.70 1.01 2.74
C TYR A 97 -11.39 0.86 1.38
N ARG A 98 -12.62 0.35 1.37
CA ARG A 98 -13.39 0.27 0.11
C ARG A 98 -13.61 1.66 -0.49
N LEU A 99 -13.94 2.64 0.36
CA LEU A 99 -14.11 4.02 -0.08
C LEU A 99 -12.81 4.60 -0.65
N TRP A 100 -11.71 4.46 0.06
CA TRP A 100 -10.41 4.96 -0.37
C TRP A 100 -9.94 4.30 -1.67
N MET A 101 -10.03 2.99 -1.77
CA MET A 101 -9.66 2.25 -2.97
C MET A 101 -10.53 2.63 -4.18
N THR A 102 -11.84 2.82 -3.96
CA THR A 102 -12.74 3.32 -5.01
C THR A 102 -12.32 4.71 -5.46
N PHE A 103 -12.00 5.60 -4.52
CA PHE A 103 -11.55 6.96 -4.85
C PHE A 103 -10.26 6.95 -5.66
N LEU A 104 -9.26 6.19 -5.23
CA LEU A 104 -7.96 6.09 -5.90
C LEU A 104 -8.09 5.54 -7.33
N ASN A 105 -8.87 4.48 -7.49
CA ASN A 105 -9.07 3.89 -8.81
C ASN A 105 -9.81 4.83 -9.76
N GLU A 106 -10.84 5.51 -9.26
CA GLU A 106 -11.57 6.50 -10.07
C GLU A 106 -10.71 7.72 -10.40
N PHE A 107 -9.93 8.23 -9.43
CA PHE A 107 -9.00 9.33 -9.63
C PHE A 107 -7.98 9.01 -10.73
N LYS A 108 -7.34 7.85 -10.66
CA LYS A 108 -6.41 7.36 -11.68
C LYS A 108 -7.12 7.21 -13.05
N ASN A 109 -8.31 6.64 -13.09
CA ASN A 109 -9.07 6.43 -14.34
C ASN A 109 -9.44 7.74 -15.04
N ARG A 110 -9.56 8.82 -14.29
CA ARG A 110 -9.80 10.17 -14.82
C ARG A 110 -8.52 10.94 -15.16
N GLY A 111 -7.36 10.31 -15.08
CA GLY A 111 -6.06 10.90 -15.40
C GLY A 111 -5.32 11.53 -14.22
N GLY A 112 -5.81 11.35 -13.00
CA GLY A 112 -5.11 11.77 -11.79
C GLY A 112 -3.83 10.96 -11.54
N ARG A 113 -2.76 11.63 -11.09
CA ARG A 113 -1.47 11.00 -10.83
C ARG A 113 -1.46 10.37 -9.44
N VAL A 114 -1.17 9.05 -9.39
CA VAL A 114 -0.98 8.31 -8.15
C VAL A 114 0.45 7.80 -8.09
N THR A 115 1.13 8.03 -6.96
CA THR A 115 2.46 7.49 -6.65
C THR A 115 2.36 6.39 -5.59
N THR A 116 3.50 5.86 -5.16
CA THR A 116 3.59 4.87 -4.09
C THR A 116 4.37 5.40 -2.90
N GLY A 117 3.94 5.04 -1.71
CA GLY A 117 4.63 5.32 -0.46
C GLY A 117 4.30 4.22 0.54
N SER A 118 5.11 4.01 1.57
CA SER A 118 4.88 2.93 2.51
C SER A 118 4.66 3.38 3.95
N ASP A 119 5.13 4.57 4.33
CA ASP A 119 5.09 5.06 5.72
C ASP A 119 5.52 3.98 6.73
N SER A 120 6.60 3.25 6.39
CA SER A 120 7.05 2.06 7.12
C SER A 120 7.65 2.40 8.48
N GLY A 121 7.69 1.40 9.38
CA GLY A 121 8.22 1.53 10.74
C GLY A 121 7.13 1.73 11.80
N PHE A 122 5.87 1.67 11.41
CA PHE A 122 4.71 1.84 12.26
C PHE A 122 3.66 0.77 11.98
N ILE A 123 2.87 0.38 12.98
CA ILE A 123 1.72 -0.55 12.89
C ILE A 123 1.92 -1.79 12.00
N TYR A 124 2.93 -2.58 12.32
CA TYR A 124 3.31 -3.82 11.62
C TYR A 124 3.81 -3.62 10.18
N GLN A 125 4.14 -2.39 9.76
CA GLN A 125 4.70 -2.13 8.44
C GLN A 125 6.22 -2.09 8.48
N LEU A 126 6.86 -3.11 7.91
CA LEU A 126 8.30 -3.25 7.91
C LEU A 126 8.91 -2.67 6.63
N TYR A 127 10.04 -1.96 6.79
CA TYR A 127 10.81 -1.38 5.68
C TYR A 127 11.11 -2.41 4.58
N GLY A 128 11.01 -1.99 3.33
CA GLY A 128 11.15 -2.83 2.15
C GLY A 128 9.91 -3.66 1.85
N PHE A 129 9.42 -4.45 2.79
CA PHE A 129 8.24 -5.29 2.62
C PHE A 129 6.96 -4.47 2.45
N ALA A 130 6.77 -3.44 3.24
CA ALA A 130 5.60 -2.58 3.16
C ALA A 130 5.48 -1.86 1.81
N PHE A 131 6.59 -1.56 1.14
CA PHE A 131 6.55 -0.98 -0.20
C PHE A 131 5.90 -1.93 -1.22
N VAL A 132 6.34 -3.19 -1.25
CA VAL A 132 5.72 -4.18 -2.14
C VAL A 132 4.26 -4.45 -1.75
N ARG A 133 3.97 -4.41 -0.43
CA ARG A 133 2.58 -4.52 0.04
C ARG A 133 1.69 -3.38 -0.45
N GLU A 134 2.20 -2.15 -0.54
CA GLU A 134 1.48 -1.03 -1.14
C GLU A 134 1.11 -1.31 -2.61
N LEU A 135 2.02 -1.92 -3.38
CA LEU A 135 1.74 -2.31 -4.77
C LEU A 135 0.60 -3.35 -4.85
N GLU A 136 0.58 -4.32 -3.93
CA GLU A 136 -0.52 -5.28 -3.86
C GLU A 136 -1.86 -4.61 -3.50
N LEU A 137 -1.84 -3.61 -2.61
CA LEU A 137 -3.05 -2.85 -2.24
C LEU A 137 -3.57 -1.97 -3.37
N LEU A 138 -2.68 -1.38 -4.17
CA LEU A 138 -3.10 -0.71 -5.42
C LEU A 138 -3.73 -1.70 -6.40
N ARG A 139 -3.22 -2.93 -6.48
CA ARG A 139 -3.85 -3.99 -7.28
C ARG A 139 -5.24 -4.33 -6.76
N GLU A 140 -5.40 -4.44 -5.44
CA GLU A 140 -6.70 -4.65 -4.78
C GLU A 140 -7.67 -3.49 -5.06
N ALA A 141 -7.15 -2.25 -5.13
CA ALA A 141 -7.92 -1.06 -5.49
C ALA A 141 -8.40 -1.04 -6.95
N GLY A 142 -7.91 -1.94 -7.82
CA GLY A 142 -8.34 -2.05 -9.20
C GLY A 142 -7.34 -1.54 -10.25
N PHE A 143 -6.13 -1.15 -9.83
CA PHE A 143 -5.10 -0.75 -10.77
C PHE A 143 -4.64 -1.93 -11.64
N HIS A 144 -4.39 -1.68 -12.92
CA HIS A 144 -3.72 -2.64 -13.79
C HIS A 144 -2.24 -2.79 -13.38
N PRO A 145 -1.62 -3.98 -13.51
CA PRO A 145 -0.23 -4.16 -13.09
C PRO A 145 0.77 -3.14 -13.67
N LEU A 146 0.63 -2.74 -14.92
CA LEU A 146 1.50 -1.71 -15.52
C LEU A 146 1.27 -0.32 -14.90
N GLU A 147 0.05 0.02 -14.53
CA GLU A 147 -0.25 1.29 -13.83
C GLU A 147 0.38 1.32 -12.44
N ILE A 148 0.44 0.16 -11.77
CA ILE A 148 1.12 0.02 -10.47
C ILE A 148 2.63 0.26 -10.63
N ILE A 149 3.25 -0.38 -11.63
CA ILE A 149 4.68 -0.17 -11.92
C ILE A 149 4.94 1.30 -12.28
N GLN A 150 4.09 1.92 -13.10
CA GLN A 150 4.20 3.33 -13.42
C GLN A 150 4.08 4.21 -12.17
N SER A 151 3.13 3.91 -11.27
CA SER A 151 2.98 4.62 -9.99
C SER A 151 4.23 4.51 -9.11
N ALA A 152 4.90 3.35 -9.17
CA ALA A 152 6.12 3.06 -8.39
C ALA A 152 7.41 3.57 -9.04
N THR A 153 7.38 4.10 -10.25
CA THR A 153 8.55 4.52 -11.02
C THR A 153 8.36 5.91 -11.64
N LEU A 154 7.79 5.99 -12.82
CA LEU A 154 7.68 7.24 -13.60
C LEU A 154 6.91 8.33 -12.84
N ASN A 155 5.75 8.02 -12.28
CA ASN A 155 4.94 9.02 -11.56
C ASN A 155 5.70 9.62 -10.37
N GLY A 156 6.49 8.80 -9.66
CA GLY A 156 7.37 9.26 -8.58
C GLY A 156 8.48 10.18 -9.10
N ALA A 157 9.11 9.83 -10.21
CA ALA A 157 10.15 10.63 -10.85
C ALA A 157 9.61 11.99 -11.33
N GLU A 158 8.42 12.02 -11.92
CA GLU A 158 7.73 13.26 -12.34
C GLU A 158 7.47 14.19 -11.16
N VAL A 159 6.95 13.67 -10.06
CA VAL A 159 6.67 14.48 -8.85
C VAL A 159 7.96 15.08 -8.27
N LEU A 160 9.07 14.35 -8.35
CA LEU A 160 10.37 14.82 -7.90
C LEU A 160 11.09 15.72 -8.93
N GLY A 161 10.55 15.86 -10.15
CA GLY A 161 11.16 16.62 -11.23
C GLY A 161 12.43 15.99 -11.80
N ILE A 162 12.58 14.68 -11.67
CA ILE A 162 13.76 13.91 -12.12
C ILE A 162 13.40 12.86 -13.19
N ASP A 163 12.23 12.95 -13.78
CA ASP A 163 11.75 12.05 -14.85
C ASP A 163 12.64 12.08 -16.10
N HIS A 164 13.38 13.16 -16.33
CA HIS A 164 14.40 13.26 -17.36
C HIS A 164 15.66 12.41 -17.05
N LEU A 165 15.85 11.99 -15.80
CA LEU A 165 17.00 11.18 -15.35
C LEU A 165 16.64 9.71 -15.13
N THR A 166 15.43 9.41 -14.63
CA THR A 166 15.05 8.07 -14.19
C THR A 166 13.53 7.85 -14.31
N GLY A 167 13.01 6.73 -13.84
CA GLY A 167 11.59 6.39 -13.79
C GLY A 167 11.06 5.66 -15.03
N SER A 168 11.79 5.67 -16.15
CA SER A 168 11.46 4.89 -17.35
C SER A 168 12.72 4.36 -18.03
N ILE A 169 12.58 3.31 -18.84
CA ILE A 169 13.70 2.73 -19.61
C ILE A 169 13.78 3.45 -20.95
N GLU A 170 14.65 4.44 -21.02
CA GLU A 170 14.86 5.28 -22.20
C GLU A 170 16.35 5.58 -22.43
N LEU A 171 16.73 5.82 -23.69
CA LEU A 171 18.10 6.18 -24.01
C LEU A 171 18.48 7.52 -23.36
N GLY A 172 19.60 7.52 -22.65
CA GLY A 172 20.14 8.70 -21.95
C GLY A 172 19.72 8.83 -20.50
N LYS A 173 18.81 7.99 -20.00
CA LYS A 173 18.48 7.91 -18.56
C LYS A 173 19.44 7.03 -17.79
N LEU A 174 19.44 7.18 -16.47
CA LEU A 174 20.22 6.35 -15.55
C LEU A 174 19.72 4.90 -15.61
N ALA A 175 20.63 3.95 -15.47
CA ALA A 175 20.32 2.53 -15.47
C ALA A 175 19.94 2.03 -14.05
N ASP A 176 19.01 2.73 -13.39
CA ASP A 176 18.43 2.31 -12.12
C ASP A 176 17.40 1.19 -12.39
N LEU A 177 17.91 -0.02 -12.58
CA LEU A 177 17.14 -1.16 -13.05
C LEU A 177 17.17 -2.28 -12.01
N ILE A 178 16.04 -3.00 -11.90
CA ILE A 178 15.98 -4.29 -11.21
C ILE A 178 15.68 -5.38 -12.23
N ILE A 179 16.30 -6.54 -12.05
CA ILE A 179 16.03 -7.74 -12.84
C ILE A 179 15.43 -8.77 -11.90
N VAL A 180 14.30 -9.34 -12.30
CA VAL A 180 13.59 -10.37 -11.54
C VAL A 180 13.39 -11.62 -12.40
N ASP A 181 13.45 -12.79 -11.77
CA ASP A 181 13.39 -14.08 -12.48
C ASP A 181 11.96 -14.44 -12.93
N GLU A 182 10.95 -13.78 -12.36
CA GLU A 182 9.53 -14.07 -12.63
C GLU A 182 8.79 -12.78 -13.04
N ASN A 183 7.64 -12.92 -13.70
CA ASN A 183 6.88 -11.80 -14.21
C ASN A 183 6.12 -11.04 -13.10
N PRO A 184 6.52 -9.81 -12.71
CA PRO A 184 5.83 -9.05 -11.69
C PRO A 184 4.42 -8.57 -12.10
N LEU A 185 4.09 -8.56 -13.39
CA LEU A 185 2.75 -8.22 -13.88
C LEU A 185 1.73 -9.32 -13.55
N GLU A 186 2.18 -10.55 -13.39
CA GLU A 186 1.36 -11.69 -12.98
C GLU A 186 1.31 -11.82 -11.45
N ASN A 187 2.44 -11.55 -10.78
CA ASN A 187 2.56 -11.72 -9.35
C ASN A 187 3.52 -10.69 -8.74
N LEU A 188 2.98 -9.62 -8.17
CA LEU A 188 3.77 -8.56 -7.52
C LEU A 188 4.62 -9.07 -6.35
N LYS A 189 4.28 -10.21 -5.75
CA LYS A 189 5.04 -10.79 -4.62
C LYS A 189 6.47 -11.22 -5.01
N VAL A 190 6.75 -11.37 -6.29
CA VAL A 190 8.12 -11.65 -6.77
C VAL A 190 9.08 -10.49 -6.54
N LEU A 191 8.55 -9.29 -6.26
CA LEU A 191 9.32 -8.10 -5.92
C LEU A 191 9.75 -8.05 -4.44
N TYR A 192 9.18 -8.90 -3.55
CA TYR A 192 9.70 -9.02 -2.20
C TYR A 192 11.15 -9.52 -2.23
N GLY A 193 12.00 -9.02 -1.33
CA GLY A 193 13.36 -9.53 -1.17
C GLY A 193 13.41 -11.05 -0.88
N THR A 194 12.37 -11.57 -0.25
CA THR A 194 12.19 -13.02 0.00
C THR A 194 11.59 -13.79 -1.18
N GLY A 195 11.12 -13.10 -2.23
CA GLY A 195 10.36 -13.69 -3.33
C GLY A 195 8.94 -14.11 -2.94
N ALA A 196 8.24 -14.71 -3.90
CA ALA A 196 6.90 -15.26 -3.72
C ALA A 196 6.94 -16.75 -3.34
N ILE A 197 6.03 -17.18 -2.49
CA ILE A 197 5.82 -18.60 -2.19
C ILE A 197 5.02 -19.23 -3.32
N LYS A 198 5.53 -20.34 -3.84
CA LYS A 198 4.85 -21.20 -4.83
C LYS A 198 4.94 -22.67 -4.41
N LEU A 199 4.06 -23.48 -4.94
CA LEU A 199 4.20 -24.93 -4.91
C LEU A 199 4.92 -25.39 -6.17
N ASP A 200 5.92 -26.25 -6.02
CA ASP A 200 6.54 -26.95 -7.15
C ASP A 200 5.62 -28.07 -7.67
N LYS A 201 6.04 -28.73 -8.75
CA LYS A 201 5.30 -29.87 -9.36
C LYS A 201 5.16 -31.09 -8.44
N ASN A 202 5.89 -31.14 -7.33
CA ASN A 202 5.84 -32.19 -6.33
C ASN A 202 5.04 -31.75 -5.07
N ASN A 203 4.37 -30.59 -5.12
CA ASN A 203 3.67 -29.93 -4.01
C ASN A 203 4.58 -29.49 -2.85
N ASN A 204 5.88 -29.31 -3.07
CA ASN A 204 6.75 -28.72 -2.08
C ASN A 204 6.66 -27.20 -2.12
N VAL A 205 6.73 -26.58 -0.96
CA VAL A 205 6.79 -25.12 -0.84
C VAL A 205 8.16 -24.63 -1.31
N THR A 206 8.18 -23.75 -2.30
CA THR A 206 9.38 -23.13 -2.84
C THR A 206 9.22 -21.61 -2.88
N ARG A 207 10.32 -20.88 -2.96
CA ARG A 207 10.31 -19.45 -3.22
C ARG A 207 10.82 -19.18 -4.63
N VAL A 208 10.15 -18.26 -5.32
CA VAL A 208 10.47 -17.84 -6.69
C VAL A 208 10.55 -16.32 -6.77
N GLY A 209 11.39 -15.81 -7.65
CA GLY A 209 11.67 -14.39 -7.75
C GLY A 209 12.54 -13.89 -6.60
N GLY A 210 12.26 -12.69 -6.14
CA GLY A 210 13.09 -11.96 -5.21
C GLY A 210 14.04 -11.00 -5.93
N VAL A 211 14.17 -9.79 -5.40
CA VAL A 211 15.13 -8.81 -5.90
C VAL A 211 16.51 -9.20 -5.36
N LYS A 212 17.45 -9.43 -6.26
CA LYS A 212 18.85 -9.81 -5.92
C LYS A 212 19.75 -8.58 -5.97
#